data_fc17976e209fdba0420880ef2f09680a
#
_entry.id   fc17976e209fdba0420880ef2f09680a
#
_cell.length_a   1.000
_cell.length_b   1.000
_cell.length_c   1.000
_cell.angle_alpha   90.00
_cell.angle_beta   90.00
_cell.angle_gamma   90.00
#
_symmetry.space_group_name_H-M   'P 1'
#
loop_
_entity.id
_entity.type
_entity.pdbx_description
1 polymer ?
#
loop_
_entity_poly.entity_id
_entity_poly.type
_entity_poly.pdbx_seq_one_letter_code
_entity_poly.pdbx_strand_id
1 'polypeptide(L)'
;MKALVFRHNLARESAATIGGRFGQRAFVSRLAPVRLEDVAELPLPAADWVRVETTFSGLCGSDVKQIVLNGVRDNPLTALVSFPHVLGHEVVGRRVDTGERVVLNPWLSCGPRGVRPPCEACQDGRFPWCRNFRAGDLPVSIHLGNCAGAAGAHAERFAAHVSQLFAIPPDVPDEAAVLADPVSVSLRSVMLAPPPDGQAVLVYGSGTLAFAAIALLRHLYPATEVWAATRPGARAALADRLGAHAVLSSSPDELVMEIARRVGARPLEPWSKRGWLQDGPAVVYDTIGSTQTVETSLRLLATGGTLIVSGVEPPKRFEWTPLYFKELRVIGSNGFGIEEVGGVAKHAMEHYFDFISAGFDLTPVITHRFPLERWGEAVLTVKNARRTGAVKVLLEPSR
;
A
#
# COMPACT_ATOMS: atom_id res chain seq x y z
N MET A 1 13.45 6.65 23.39
CA MET A 1 12.17 6.81 22.70
C MET A 1 11.47 5.46 22.56
N LYS A 2 10.14 5.46 22.64
CA LYS A 2 9.36 4.24 22.37
C LYS A 2 9.29 3.97 20.88
N ALA A 3 9.50 2.72 20.48
CA ALA A 3 9.47 2.30 19.09
C ALA A 3 9.02 0.85 18.94
N LEU A 4 8.32 0.54 17.84
CA LEU A 4 7.90 -0.82 17.50
C LEU A 4 9.00 -1.51 16.69
N VAL A 5 9.77 -2.35 17.39
CA VAL A 5 11.01 -2.95 16.87
C VAL A 5 10.79 -4.39 16.43
N PHE A 6 11.24 -4.73 15.23
CA PHE A 6 11.38 -6.11 14.78
C PHE A 6 12.83 -6.57 14.98
N ARG A 7 13.00 -7.60 15.82
CA ARG A 7 14.27 -8.29 16.02
C ARG A 7 14.19 -9.70 15.41
N HIS A 8 14.95 -9.91 14.35
CA HIS A 8 15.06 -11.26 13.78
C HIS A 8 15.59 -12.24 14.82
N ASN A 9 14.77 -13.25 15.15
CA ASN A 9 15.12 -14.30 16.12
C ASN A 9 14.30 -15.54 15.80
N LEU A 10 14.97 -16.58 15.29
CA LEU A 10 14.33 -17.81 14.83
C LEU A 10 13.49 -18.51 15.91
N ALA A 11 13.92 -18.50 17.17
CA ALA A 11 13.15 -19.13 18.26
C ALA A 11 11.83 -18.37 18.50
N ARG A 12 11.85 -17.03 18.52
CA ARG A 12 10.65 -16.20 18.67
C ARG A 12 9.72 -16.29 17.46
N GLU A 13 10.28 -16.28 16.27
CA GLU A 13 9.51 -16.43 15.03
C GLU A 13 8.82 -17.79 14.96
N SER A 14 9.52 -18.86 15.35
CA SER A 14 8.96 -20.20 15.45
C SER A 14 7.86 -20.27 16.52
N ALA A 15 8.10 -19.71 17.70
CA ALA A 15 7.11 -19.67 18.78
C ALA A 15 5.85 -18.90 18.37
N ALA A 16 6.01 -17.71 17.75
CA ALA A 16 4.89 -16.91 17.26
C ALA A 16 4.13 -17.63 16.14
N THR A 17 4.82 -18.29 15.22
CA THR A 17 4.21 -19.05 14.12
C THR A 17 3.42 -20.25 14.61
N ILE A 18 3.98 -21.02 15.55
CA ILE A 18 3.30 -22.18 16.18
C ILE A 18 2.10 -21.68 16.98
N GLY A 19 2.32 -20.68 17.85
CA GLY A 19 1.25 -20.07 18.66
C GLY A 19 0.14 -19.47 17.82
N GLY A 20 0.48 -18.89 16.65
CA GLY A 20 -0.46 -18.31 15.68
C GLY A 20 -1.49 -19.31 15.12
N ARG A 21 -1.17 -20.61 15.13
CA ARG A 21 -2.12 -21.68 14.77
C ARG A 21 -3.23 -21.85 15.80
N PHE A 22 -2.97 -21.48 17.06
CA PHE A 22 -3.93 -21.53 18.15
C PHE A 22 -4.62 -20.18 18.42
N GLY A 23 -4.04 -19.08 17.94
CA GLY A 23 -4.66 -17.77 18.05
C GLY A 23 -3.77 -16.61 17.63
N GLN A 24 -4.36 -15.63 16.96
CA GLN A 24 -3.63 -14.48 16.40
C GLN A 24 -2.91 -13.62 17.46
N ARG A 25 -3.31 -13.71 18.72
CA ARG A 25 -2.65 -12.99 19.84
C ARG A 25 -1.18 -13.39 20.02
N ALA A 26 -0.77 -14.56 19.55
CA ALA A 26 0.62 -15.01 19.62
C ALA A 26 1.58 -14.04 18.91
N PHE A 27 1.16 -13.43 17.80
CA PHE A 27 1.97 -12.48 17.02
C PHE A 27 2.19 -11.13 17.70
N VAL A 28 1.39 -10.80 18.69
CA VAL A 28 1.48 -9.55 19.48
C VAL A 28 1.81 -9.81 20.95
N SER A 29 2.25 -11.03 21.25
CA SER A 29 2.66 -11.43 22.60
C SER A 29 4.10 -11.03 22.92
N ARG A 30 4.50 -11.14 24.20
CA ARG A 30 5.88 -10.93 24.62
C ARG A 30 6.89 -11.90 24.02
N LEU A 31 6.42 -13.02 23.44
CA LEU A 31 7.26 -14.01 22.76
C LEU A 31 7.43 -13.71 21.27
N ALA A 32 6.67 -12.76 20.70
CA ALA A 32 6.79 -12.37 19.31
C ALA A 32 8.12 -11.66 19.01
N PRO A 33 8.60 -11.68 17.75
CA PRO A 33 9.81 -10.97 17.35
C PRO A 33 9.62 -9.45 17.30
N VAL A 34 8.38 -8.98 17.12
CA VAL A 34 8.03 -7.55 17.12
C VAL A 34 7.53 -7.14 18.49
N ARG A 35 8.08 -6.05 19.03
CA ARG A 35 7.74 -5.54 20.35
C ARG A 35 7.87 -4.03 20.40
N LEU A 36 7.09 -3.41 21.27
CA LEU A 36 7.32 -2.04 21.70
C LEU A 36 8.49 -2.03 22.70
N GLU A 37 9.50 -1.25 22.40
CA GLU A 37 10.73 -1.16 23.22
C GLU A 37 11.08 0.32 23.44
N ASP A 38 11.71 0.60 24.59
CA ASP A 38 12.43 1.85 24.79
C ASP A 38 13.83 1.71 24.19
N VAL A 39 14.10 2.46 23.11
CA VAL A 39 15.37 2.41 22.39
C VAL A 39 16.06 3.77 22.40
N ALA A 40 17.39 3.76 22.36
CA ALA A 40 18.16 4.97 22.10
C ALA A 40 17.87 5.44 20.67
N GLU A 41 17.83 6.76 20.48
CA GLU A 41 17.77 7.31 19.12
C GLU A 41 19.06 7.00 18.38
N LEU A 42 18.93 6.47 17.15
CA LEU A 42 20.08 6.26 16.29
C LEU A 42 20.73 7.61 15.94
N PRO A 43 22.06 7.68 15.78
CA PRO A 43 22.69 8.88 15.22
C PRO A 43 22.13 9.17 13.83
N LEU A 44 22.15 10.43 13.41
CA LEU A 44 21.80 10.80 12.03
C LEU A 44 22.83 10.19 11.08
N PRO A 45 22.39 9.53 10.00
CA PRO A 45 23.29 8.89 9.04
C PRO A 45 24.26 9.86 8.34
N ALA A 46 23.80 11.10 8.07
CA ALA A 46 24.58 12.16 7.44
C ALA A 46 24.02 13.55 7.81
N ALA A 47 24.70 14.62 7.38
CA ALA A 47 24.35 16.00 7.71
C ALA A 47 23.01 16.47 7.08
N ASP A 48 22.58 15.82 5.99
CA ASP A 48 21.34 16.08 5.27
C ASP A 48 20.16 15.21 5.77
N TRP A 49 20.35 14.53 6.91
CA TRP A 49 19.30 13.86 7.64
C TRP A 49 18.80 14.71 8.81
N VAL A 50 17.50 14.69 9.04
CA VAL A 50 16.86 15.44 10.10
C VAL A 50 15.97 14.54 10.97
N ARG A 51 15.70 14.96 12.20
CA ARG A 51 14.75 14.27 13.08
C ARG A 51 13.35 14.77 12.83
N VAL A 52 12.41 13.84 12.87
CA VAL A 52 10.97 14.09 12.75
C VAL A 52 10.28 13.49 13.95
N GLU A 53 9.48 14.29 14.64
CA GLU A 53 8.55 13.84 15.67
C GLU A 53 7.28 13.32 15.02
N THR A 54 6.88 12.09 15.34
CA THR A 54 5.71 11.45 14.72
C THR A 54 4.42 12.00 15.32
N THR A 55 3.51 12.49 14.48
CA THR A 55 2.14 12.84 14.87
C THR A 55 1.20 11.65 14.68
N PHE A 56 1.16 11.10 13.46
CA PHE A 56 0.40 9.91 13.10
C PHE A 56 1.28 8.96 12.30
N SER A 57 1.14 7.67 12.55
CA SER A 57 1.74 6.64 11.72
C SER A 57 0.68 5.65 11.25
N GLY A 58 0.49 5.52 9.93
CA GLY A 58 -0.45 4.60 9.32
C GLY A 58 0.03 3.16 9.37
N LEU A 59 -0.80 2.25 9.85
CA LEU A 59 -0.50 0.82 9.82
C LEU A 59 -0.78 0.27 8.42
N CYS A 60 0.28 -0.07 7.69
CA CYS A 60 0.20 -0.66 6.35
C CYS A 60 -0.06 -2.17 6.41
N GLY A 61 -0.63 -2.71 5.34
CA GLY A 61 -0.77 -4.16 5.18
C GLY A 61 0.59 -4.89 5.16
N SER A 62 1.66 -4.24 4.69
CA SER A 62 3.02 -4.77 4.69
C SER A 62 3.60 -4.89 6.11
N ASP A 63 3.34 -3.91 7.01
CA ASP A 63 3.73 -3.98 8.41
C ASP A 63 3.03 -5.14 9.11
N VAL A 64 1.71 -5.26 8.90
CA VAL A 64 0.92 -6.37 9.45
C VAL A 64 1.44 -7.72 8.97
N LYS A 65 1.81 -7.86 7.69
CA LYS A 65 2.41 -9.10 7.15
C LYS A 65 3.73 -9.44 7.83
N GLN A 66 4.60 -8.46 8.05
CA GLN A 66 5.85 -8.65 8.80
C GLN A 66 5.55 -9.10 10.24
N ILE A 67 4.66 -8.40 10.95
CA ILE A 67 4.30 -8.70 12.36
C ILE A 67 3.74 -10.11 12.51
N VAL A 68 2.87 -10.54 11.60
CA VAL A 68 2.24 -11.88 11.66
C VAL A 68 3.06 -12.95 10.93
N LEU A 69 4.27 -12.63 10.50
CA LEU A 69 5.19 -13.54 9.81
C LEU A 69 4.54 -14.21 8.58
N ASN A 70 3.68 -13.45 7.90
CA ASN A 70 2.98 -13.93 6.69
C ASN A 70 3.84 -13.68 5.45
N GLY A 71 4.87 -14.49 5.29
CA GLY A 71 5.75 -14.48 4.14
C GLY A 71 6.25 -15.87 3.82
N VAL A 72 6.60 -16.11 2.56
CA VAL A 72 7.33 -17.31 2.16
C VAL A 72 8.82 -17.08 2.32
N ARG A 73 9.57 -18.07 2.75
CA ARG A 73 11.04 -17.96 2.91
C ARG A 73 11.76 -17.57 1.63
N ASP A 74 11.20 -17.93 0.49
CA ASP A 74 11.71 -17.62 -0.85
C ASP A 74 11.19 -16.30 -1.41
N ASN A 75 10.70 -15.40 -0.56
CA ASN A 75 10.33 -14.05 -1.00
C ASN A 75 11.60 -13.22 -1.24
N PRO A 76 11.89 -12.80 -2.49
CA PRO A 76 13.12 -12.06 -2.80
C PRO A 76 13.25 -10.72 -2.06
N LEU A 77 12.14 -10.13 -1.61
CA LEU A 77 12.18 -8.89 -0.80
C LEU A 77 12.85 -9.09 0.56
N THR A 78 12.95 -10.32 1.07
CA THR A 78 13.69 -10.60 2.31
C THR A 78 15.19 -10.26 2.19
N ALA A 79 15.75 -10.28 0.97
CA ALA A 79 17.12 -9.86 0.69
C ALA A 79 17.32 -8.33 0.76
N LEU A 80 16.24 -7.56 0.90
CA LEU A 80 16.22 -6.10 0.93
C LEU A 80 15.69 -5.56 2.26
N VAL A 81 15.91 -6.31 3.35
CA VAL A 81 15.55 -5.94 4.73
C VAL A 81 16.77 -6.15 5.62
N SER A 82 17.01 -5.25 6.55
CA SER A 82 18.04 -5.40 7.58
C SER A 82 17.46 -5.33 8.99
N PHE A 83 18.06 -6.04 9.93
CA PHE A 83 17.60 -6.18 11.31
C PHE A 83 18.66 -5.75 12.33
N PRO A 84 18.25 -5.30 13.55
CA PRO A 84 16.88 -4.99 13.94
C PRO A 84 16.41 -3.71 13.25
N HIS A 85 15.10 -3.56 12.99
CA HIS A 85 14.55 -2.33 12.46
C HIS A 85 13.26 -1.91 13.20
N VAL A 86 12.99 -0.61 13.16
CA VAL A 86 11.72 -0.03 13.60
C VAL A 86 10.76 -0.03 12.41
N LEU A 87 9.54 -0.52 12.60
CA LEU A 87 8.49 -0.56 11.58
C LEU A 87 7.89 0.83 11.29
N GLY A 88 7.09 0.91 10.23
CA GLY A 88 6.29 2.08 9.87
C GLY A 88 6.92 2.95 8.79
N HIS A 89 6.12 3.34 7.80
CA HIS A 89 6.56 4.11 6.64
C HIS A 89 5.49 5.08 6.11
N GLU A 90 4.26 5.01 6.58
CA GLU A 90 3.20 5.98 6.28
C GLU A 90 3.08 6.95 7.47
N VAL A 91 3.44 8.22 7.31
CA VAL A 91 3.57 9.11 8.47
C VAL A 91 3.29 10.57 8.15
N VAL A 92 2.70 11.23 9.13
CA VAL A 92 2.73 12.68 9.33
C VAL A 92 3.54 12.98 10.58
N GLY A 93 4.41 13.96 10.50
CA GLY A 93 5.23 14.40 11.63
C GLY A 93 5.64 15.86 11.54
N ARG A 94 6.44 16.27 12.52
CA ARG A 94 7.04 17.61 12.56
C ARG A 94 8.56 17.49 12.60
N ARG A 95 9.22 18.23 11.75
CA ARG A 95 10.68 18.39 11.82
C ARG A 95 11.06 19.02 13.15
N VAL A 96 12.04 18.41 13.84
CA VAL A 96 12.46 18.88 15.17
C VAL A 96 13.23 20.22 15.06
N ASP A 97 13.94 20.43 13.95
CA ASP A 97 14.76 21.64 13.71
C ASP A 97 13.95 22.87 13.29
N THR A 98 12.90 22.69 12.50
CA THR A 98 12.11 23.81 11.95
C THR A 98 10.67 23.89 12.49
N GLY A 99 10.14 22.80 13.07
CA GLY A 99 8.73 22.71 13.43
C GLY A 99 7.79 22.46 12.23
N GLU A 100 8.33 22.37 11.01
CA GLU A 100 7.57 22.18 9.79
C GLU A 100 6.81 20.84 9.79
N ARG A 101 5.55 20.88 9.36
CA ARG A 101 4.71 19.69 9.19
C ARG A 101 5.09 18.97 7.90
N VAL A 102 5.34 17.67 7.97
CA VAL A 102 5.84 16.90 6.82
C VAL A 102 5.18 15.54 6.71
N VAL A 103 5.11 15.03 5.46
CA VAL A 103 4.90 13.62 5.13
C VAL A 103 6.20 13.02 4.61
N LEU A 104 6.29 11.70 4.62
CA LEU A 104 7.49 10.95 4.28
C LEU A 104 7.31 10.17 2.97
N ASN A 105 8.20 10.39 2.01
CA ASN A 105 8.52 9.41 0.99
C ASN A 105 9.49 8.36 1.59
N PRO A 106 9.06 7.12 1.85
CA PRO A 106 9.86 6.18 2.62
C PRO A 106 11.04 5.57 1.86
N TRP A 107 11.13 5.72 0.54
CA TRP A 107 12.09 5.04 -0.30
C TRP A 107 13.54 5.45 0.03
N LEU A 108 14.36 4.46 0.39
CA LEU A 108 15.80 4.62 0.62
C LEU A 108 16.56 4.45 -0.70
N SER A 109 16.27 5.34 -1.63
CA SER A 109 16.90 5.43 -2.96
C SER A 109 18.29 6.04 -2.90
N CYS A 110 18.90 6.40 -4.04
CA CYS A 110 20.27 6.92 -4.10
C CYS A 110 20.51 8.14 -3.19
N GLY A 111 19.58 9.12 -3.15
CA GLY A 111 19.75 10.33 -2.35
C GLY A 111 19.93 10.03 -0.86
N PRO A 112 18.94 9.42 -0.18
CA PRO A 112 19.06 9.03 1.23
C PRO A 112 20.25 8.14 1.56
N ARG A 113 20.77 7.40 0.58
CA ARG A 113 21.94 6.53 0.72
C ARG A 113 23.28 7.19 0.46
N GLY A 114 23.32 8.48 0.15
CA GLY A 114 24.56 9.17 -0.19
C GLY A 114 25.19 8.72 -1.52
N VAL A 115 24.48 7.97 -2.36
CA VAL A 115 25.02 7.44 -3.63
C VAL A 115 25.02 8.52 -4.69
N ARG A 116 26.20 8.89 -5.15
CA ARG A 116 26.46 9.91 -6.18
C ARG A 116 27.42 9.39 -7.24
N PRO A 117 27.13 9.56 -8.57
CA PRO A 117 25.86 10.09 -9.11
C PRO A 117 24.70 9.14 -8.84
N PRO A 118 23.44 9.62 -8.78
CA PRO A 118 22.29 8.74 -8.65
C PRO A 118 22.13 7.87 -9.89
N CYS A 119 21.53 6.66 -9.73
CA CYS A 119 21.24 5.79 -10.87
C CYS A 119 20.15 6.41 -11.77
N GLU A 120 20.09 5.97 -13.02
CA GLU A 120 19.12 6.44 -14.03
C GLU A 120 17.67 6.48 -13.51
N ALA A 121 17.21 5.41 -12.86
CA ALA A 121 15.87 5.38 -12.30
C ALA A 121 15.62 6.49 -11.26
N CYS A 122 16.63 6.83 -10.44
CA CYS A 122 16.51 7.91 -9.47
C CYS A 122 16.59 9.30 -10.12
N GLN A 123 17.35 9.45 -11.21
CA GLN A 123 17.38 10.68 -12.01
C GLN A 123 16.02 10.96 -12.64
N ASP A 124 15.33 9.90 -13.09
CA ASP A 124 13.99 9.99 -13.66
C ASP A 124 12.87 10.03 -12.60
N GLY A 125 13.18 10.10 -11.30
CA GLY A 125 12.18 10.09 -10.22
C GLY A 125 11.47 8.74 -10.00
N ARG A 126 11.95 7.65 -10.60
CA ARG A 126 11.40 6.30 -10.44
C ARG A 126 12.04 5.59 -9.24
N PHE A 127 11.85 6.13 -8.04
CA PHE A 127 12.53 5.70 -6.81
C PHE A 127 12.36 4.21 -6.48
N PRO A 128 11.18 3.57 -6.68
CA PRO A 128 11.02 2.13 -6.46
C PRO A 128 11.90 1.24 -7.36
N TRP A 129 12.44 1.80 -8.45
CA TRP A 129 13.33 1.10 -9.38
C TRP A 129 14.80 1.36 -9.11
N CYS A 130 15.13 2.00 -7.99
CA CYS A 130 16.51 2.26 -7.62
C CYS A 130 17.35 0.99 -7.66
N ARG A 131 18.52 1.06 -8.30
CA ARG A 131 19.46 -0.08 -8.40
C ARG A 131 20.39 -0.20 -7.20
N ASN A 132 20.34 0.78 -6.28
CA ASN A 132 21.32 0.96 -5.21
C ASN A 132 20.78 0.70 -3.79
N PHE A 133 19.74 -0.11 -3.63
CA PHE A 133 19.19 -0.45 -2.30
C PHE A 133 20.16 -1.20 -1.38
N ARG A 134 21.33 -1.60 -1.90
CA ARG A 134 22.40 -2.29 -1.17
C ARG A 134 23.70 -1.49 -1.10
N ALA A 135 23.74 -0.31 -1.71
CA ALA A 135 24.93 0.55 -1.78
C ALA A 135 24.79 1.76 -0.84
N GLY A 136 25.86 2.53 -0.68
CA GLY A 136 25.91 3.75 0.11
C GLY A 136 26.00 3.52 1.61
N ASP A 137 25.61 4.52 2.39
CA ASP A 137 25.91 4.63 3.83
C ASP A 137 24.92 3.86 4.72
N LEU A 138 23.82 3.34 4.16
CA LEU A 138 22.79 2.61 4.92
C LEU A 138 22.91 1.10 4.70
N PRO A 139 22.54 0.29 5.72
CA PRO A 139 22.33 -1.15 5.54
C PRO A 139 21.34 -1.46 4.41
N VAL A 140 21.41 -2.67 3.86
CA VAL A 140 20.50 -3.11 2.80
C VAL A 140 19.04 -2.93 3.23
N SER A 141 18.28 -2.18 2.41
CA SER A 141 16.86 -1.91 2.68
C SER A 141 16.23 -1.15 1.52
N ILE A 142 14.93 -1.32 1.29
CA ILE A 142 14.19 -0.59 0.25
C ILE A 142 13.58 0.71 0.76
N HIS A 143 13.11 0.73 2.02
CA HIS A 143 12.45 1.90 2.59
C HIS A 143 12.66 1.99 4.11
N LEU A 144 12.38 3.13 4.70
CA LEU A 144 12.20 3.27 6.14
C LEU A 144 11.11 2.30 6.62
N GLY A 145 11.28 1.73 7.80
CA GLY A 145 10.40 0.67 8.31
C GLY A 145 10.93 -0.74 8.05
N ASN A 146 12.06 -0.89 7.32
CA ASN A 146 12.78 -2.17 7.18
C ASN A 146 14.30 -2.01 7.10
N CYS A 147 14.83 -0.92 7.64
CA CYS A 147 16.26 -0.58 7.66
C CYS A 147 16.81 -0.55 9.09
N ALA A 148 17.88 -1.29 9.36
CA ALA A 148 18.56 -1.27 10.67
C ALA A 148 19.29 0.05 10.96
N GLY A 149 19.68 0.80 9.93
CA GLY A 149 20.42 2.06 10.04
C GLY A 149 19.54 3.31 10.16
N ALA A 150 18.23 3.18 9.93
CA ALA A 150 17.29 4.29 10.02
C ALA A 150 15.93 3.79 10.54
N ALA A 151 15.45 4.38 11.63
CA ALA A 151 14.21 3.97 12.25
C ALA A 151 13.00 4.30 11.37
N GLY A 152 12.02 3.41 11.33
CA GLY A 152 10.70 3.69 10.77
C GLY A 152 9.83 4.50 11.74
N ALA A 153 8.64 4.86 11.27
CA ALA A 153 7.78 5.85 11.92
C ALA A 153 6.79 5.27 12.97
N HIS A 154 6.78 3.95 13.21
CA HIS A 154 6.08 3.42 14.39
C HIS A 154 6.92 3.64 15.65
N ALA A 155 7.28 4.90 15.89
CA ALA A 155 8.10 5.40 16.98
C ALA A 155 7.71 6.83 17.31
N GLU A 156 8.09 7.32 18.51
CA GLU A 156 7.92 8.73 18.90
C GLU A 156 8.68 9.68 17.97
N ARG A 157 9.86 9.24 17.49
CA ARG A 157 10.70 9.99 16.53
C ARG A 157 11.39 9.06 15.57
N PHE A 158 11.73 9.58 14.42
CA PHE A 158 12.54 8.88 13.41
C PHE A 158 13.48 9.88 12.72
N ALA A 159 14.43 9.37 11.95
CA ALA A 159 15.29 10.18 11.10
C ALA A 159 14.89 9.99 9.64
N ALA A 160 14.89 11.07 8.85
CA ALA A 160 14.68 11.05 7.42
C ALA A 160 15.67 11.99 6.72
N HIS A 161 16.07 11.62 5.51
CA HIS A 161 16.82 12.51 4.63
C HIS A 161 15.91 13.64 4.13
N VAL A 162 16.43 14.85 3.99
CA VAL A 162 15.62 16.03 3.59
C VAL A 162 14.87 15.82 2.27
N SER A 163 15.42 15.05 1.32
CA SER A 163 14.73 14.74 0.05
C SER A 163 13.57 13.75 0.17
N GLN A 164 13.37 13.15 1.34
CA GLN A 164 12.23 12.26 1.63
C GLN A 164 11.04 13.01 2.22
N LEU A 165 11.23 14.26 2.64
CA LEU A 165 10.24 15.03 3.37
C LEU A 165 9.53 16.02 2.45
N PHE A 166 8.21 15.98 2.47
CA PHE A 166 7.34 16.91 1.75
C PHE A 166 6.55 17.74 2.74
N ALA A 167 6.68 19.06 2.63
CA ALA A 167 5.96 20.00 3.47
C ALA A 167 4.45 19.86 3.26
N ILE A 168 3.69 19.82 4.35
CA ILE A 168 2.23 19.77 4.31
C ILE A 168 1.71 21.21 4.18
N PRO A 169 0.90 21.53 3.15
CA PRO A 169 0.26 22.84 3.04
C PRO A 169 -0.53 23.20 4.30
N PRO A 170 -0.59 24.49 4.69
CA PRO A 170 -1.24 24.94 5.95
C PRO A 170 -2.71 24.53 6.06
N ASP A 171 -3.43 24.48 4.96
CA ASP A 171 -4.85 24.16 4.83
C ASP A 171 -5.13 22.64 4.81
N VAL A 172 -4.10 21.80 4.68
CA VAL A 172 -4.25 20.34 4.68
C VAL A 172 -4.18 19.81 6.11
N PRO A 173 -5.23 19.15 6.62
CA PRO A 173 -5.21 18.54 7.96
C PRO A 173 -4.31 17.30 8.02
N ASP A 174 -3.73 17.04 9.19
CA ASP A 174 -2.81 15.90 9.41
C ASP A 174 -3.48 14.56 9.09
N GLU A 175 -4.78 14.43 9.34
CA GLU A 175 -5.59 13.25 9.01
C GLU A 175 -5.67 12.98 7.50
N ALA A 176 -5.75 14.01 6.69
CA ALA A 176 -5.69 13.85 5.24
C ALA A 176 -4.24 13.54 4.83
N ALA A 177 -3.27 14.29 5.37
CA ALA A 177 -1.87 14.18 4.99
C ALA A 177 -1.27 12.80 5.26
N VAL A 178 -1.68 12.08 6.33
CA VAL A 178 -1.18 10.72 6.62
C VAL A 178 -1.52 9.68 5.54
N LEU A 179 -2.47 9.99 4.67
CA LEU A 179 -2.85 9.15 3.53
C LEU A 179 -1.98 9.40 2.28
N ALA A 180 -1.00 10.30 2.34
CA ALA A 180 -0.16 10.65 1.19
C ALA A 180 0.57 9.44 0.59
N ASP A 181 1.11 8.54 1.42
CA ASP A 181 1.75 7.32 0.95
C ASP A 181 0.77 6.39 0.19
N PRO A 182 -0.31 5.88 0.79
CA PRO A 182 -1.21 4.96 0.10
C PRO A 182 -1.94 5.59 -1.10
N VAL A 183 -2.20 6.92 -1.09
CA VAL A 183 -2.75 7.60 -2.27
C VAL A 183 -1.72 7.65 -3.38
N SER A 184 -0.44 7.94 -3.07
CA SER A 184 0.65 7.97 -4.04
C SER A 184 0.87 6.60 -4.69
N VAL A 185 0.81 5.50 -3.91
CA VAL A 185 0.86 4.12 -4.44
C VAL A 185 -0.29 3.86 -5.41
N SER A 186 -1.50 4.29 -5.05
CA SER A 186 -2.69 4.11 -5.89
C SER A 186 -2.68 5.01 -7.12
N LEU A 187 -2.16 6.24 -7.00
CA LEU A 187 -1.96 7.15 -8.14
C LEU A 187 -1.02 6.50 -9.17
N ARG A 188 0.12 5.96 -8.72
CA ARG A 188 1.03 5.21 -9.61
C ARG A 188 0.32 4.08 -10.32
N SER A 189 -0.51 3.31 -9.61
CA SER A 189 -1.29 2.21 -10.20
C SER A 189 -2.21 2.70 -11.32
N VAL A 190 -2.90 3.82 -11.10
CA VAL A 190 -3.78 4.44 -12.10
C VAL A 190 -2.98 4.99 -13.29
N MET A 191 -1.84 5.65 -13.05
CA MET A 191 -0.99 6.21 -14.11
C MET A 191 -0.31 5.14 -14.97
N LEU A 192 -0.05 3.93 -14.44
CA LEU A 192 0.51 2.81 -15.22
C LEU A 192 -0.46 2.24 -16.25
N ALA A 193 -1.76 2.35 -16.04
CA ALA A 193 -2.80 1.99 -16.98
C ALA A 193 -4.01 2.90 -16.79
N PRO A 194 -3.97 4.14 -17.32
CA PRO A 194 -5.13 5.03 -17.28
C PRO A 194 -6.34 4.39 -17.95
N PRO A 195 -7.57 4.69 -17.47
CA PRO A 195 -8.78 4.21 -18.12
C PRO A 195 -8.84 4.66 -19.59
N PRO A 196 -9.10 3.76 -20.55
CA PRO A 196 -9.42 4.18 -21.90
C PRO A 196 -10.77 4.91 -21.95
N ASP A 197 -10.90 5.87 -22.87
CA ASP A 197 -12.12 6.66 -23.01
C ASP A 197 -13.35 5.76 -23.26
N GLY A 198 -14.43 6.03 -22.53
CA GLY A 198 -15.72 5.34 -22.67
C GLY A 198 -15.73 3.88 -22.22
N GLN A 199 -14.65 3.37 -21.63
CA GLN A 199 -14.58 2.00 -21.15
C GLN A 199 -14.66 1.94 -19.63
N ALA A 200 -15.31 0.89 -19.11
CA ALA A 200 -15.40 0.64 -17.71
C ALA A 200 -14.11 0.05 -17.14
N VAL A 201 -13.83 0.32 -15.86
CA VAL A 201 -12.73 -0.25 -15.12
C VAL A 201 -13.22 -0.90 -13.82
N LEU A 202 -12.46 -1.87 -13.34
CA LEU A 202 -12.76 -2.57 -12.09
C LEU A 202 -11.65 -2.35 -11.08
N VAL A 203 -12.01 -1.93 -9.86
CA VAL A 203 -11.12 -1.98 -8.69
C VAL A 203 -11.47 -3.21 -7.86
N TYR A 204 -10.52 -4.14 -7.76
CA TYR A 204 -10.71 -5.37 -7.01
C TYR A 204 -10.02 -5.29 -5.65
N GLY A 205 -10.81 -5.20 -4.59
CA GLY A 205 -10.35 -5.07 -3.22
C GLY A 205 -11.23 -4.14 -2.38
N SER A 206 -10.91 -4.07 -1.09
CA SER A 206 -11.65 -3.24 -0.13
C SER A 206 -10.74 -2.77 1.02
N GLY A 207 -9.49 -2.53 0.73
CA GLY A 207 -8.50 -1.89 1.61
C GLY A 207 -8.24 -0.44 1.20
N THR A 208 -7.31 0.22 1.89
CA THR A 208 -6.96 1.63 1.64
C THR A 208 -6.58 1.89 0.18
N LEU A 209 -5.77 1.02 -0.43
CA LEU A 209 -5.36 1.17 -1.83
C LEU A 209 -6.56 1.08 -2.80
N ALA A 210 -7.51 0.18 -2.54
CA ALA A 210 -8.71 0.06 -3.38
C ALA A 210 -9.55 1.33 -3.31
N PHE A 211 -9.79 1.84 -2.11
CA PHE A 211 -10.58 3.06 -1.92
C PHE A 211 -9.88 4.31 -2.47
N ALA A 212 -8.55 4.39 -2.33
CA ALA A 212 -7.76 5.43 -2.97
C ALA A 212 -7.85 5.36 -4.51
N ALA A 213 -7.75 4.15 -5.08
CA ALA A 213 -7.89 3.97 -6.53
C ALA A 213 -9.30 4.38 -7.03
N ILE A 214 -10.38 4.01 -6.33
CA ILE A 214 -11.75 4.43 -6.66
C ILE A 214 -11.84 5.95 -6.65
N ALA A 215 -11.43 6.60 -5.56
CA ALA A 215 -11.51 8.05 -5.42
C ALA A 215 -10.66 8.79 -6.48
N LEU A 216 -9.43 8.31 -6.76
CA LEU A 216 -8.57 8.87 -7.80
C LEU A 216 -9.15 8.72 -9.19
N LEU A 217 -9.70 7.56 -9.54
CA LEU A 217 -10.37 7.33 -10.82
C LEU A 217 -11.55 8.27 -10.99
N ARG A 218 -12.34 8.49 -9.95
CA ARG A 218 -13.45 9.45 -9.98
C ARG A 218 -13.01 10.89 -10.10
N HIS A 219 -11.90 11.24 -9.45
CA HIS A 219 -11.35 12.60 -9.49
C HIS A 219 -10.70 12.94 -10.84
N LEU A 220 -9.87 12.02 -11.35
CA LEU A 220 -9.06 12.25 -12.55
C LEU A 220 -9.78 11.91 -13.85
N TYR A 221 -10.70 10.95 -13.82
CA TYR A 221 -11.42 10.42 -14.99
C TYR A 221 -12.93 10.39 -14.72
N PRO A 222 -13.58 11.55 -14.55
CA PRO A 222 -14.98 11.62 -14.12
C PRO A 222 -15.98 10.96 -15.09
N ALA A 223 -15.62 10.83 -16.37
CA ALA A 223 -16.44 10.15 -17.40
C ALA A 223 -16.29 8.61 -17.39
N THR A 224 -15.29 8.07 -16.69
CA THR A 224 -15.06 6.63 -16.62
C THR A 224 -16.04 5.93 -15.70
N GLU A 225 -16.63 4.84 -16.14
CA GLU A 225 -17.44 3.98 -15.28
C GLU A 225 -16.54 3.12 -14.38
N VAL A 226 -16.57 3.37 -13.07
CA VAL A 226 -15.75 2.68 -12.08
C VAL A 226 -16.59 1.66 -11.32
N TRP A 227 -16.25 0.38 -11.44
CA TRP A 227 -16.86 -0.70 -10.66
C TRP A 227 -15.93 -1.11 -9.51
N ALA A 228 -16.51 -1.47 -8.37
CA ALA A 228 -15.78 -1.91 -7.19
C ALA A 228 -16.18 -3.34 -6.80
N ALA A 229 -15.27 -4.30 -6.93
CA ALA A 229 -15.49 -5.65 -6.38
C ALA A 229 -15.06 -5.67 -4.91
N THR A 230 -16.02 -5.62 -4.00
CA THR A 230 -15.77 -5.53 -2.57
C THR A 230 -16.70 -6.45 -1.78
N ARG A 231 -16.36 -6.66 -0.53
CA ARG A 231 -17.22 -7.41 0.39
C ARG A 231 -18.43 -6.58 0.79
N PRO A 232 -19.60 -7.21 1.00
CA PRO A 232 -20.79 -6.51 1.45
C PRO A 232 -20.61 -5.85 2.82
N GLY A 233 -21.53 -4.91 3.14
CA GLY A 233 -21.53 -4.17 4.39
C GLY A 233 -20.84 -2.82 4.33
N ALA A 234 -20.21 -2.37 5.42
CA ALA A 234 -19.60 -1.04 5.54
C ALA A 234 -18.58 -0.70 4.44
N ARG A 235 -17.89 -1.71 3.90
CA ARG A 235 -16.90 -1.50 2.81
C ARG A 235 -17.58 -1.26 1.47
N ALA A 236 -18.70 -1.91 1.20
CA ALA A 236 -19.53 -1.64 0.04
C ALA A 236 -20.07 -0.22 0.07
N ALA A 237 -20.62 0.19 1.22
CA ALA A 237 -21.12 1.55 1.43
C ALA A 237 -20.00 2.61 1.30
N LEU A 238 -18.78 2.29 1.73
CA LEU A 238 -17.62 3.20 1.55
C LEU A 238 -17.21 3.32 0.08
N ALA A 239 -17.22 2.21 -0.69
CA ALA A 239 -16.93 2.26 -2.12
C ALA A 239 -17.94 3.13 -2.88
N ASP A 240 -19.22 2.97 -2.57
CA ASP A 240 -20.32 3.80 -3.11
C ASP A 240 -20.13 5.28 -2.75
N ARG A 241 -19.89 5.59 -1.47
CA ARG A 241 -19.59 6.96 -1.01
C ARG A 241 -18.39 7.61 -1.71
N LEU A 242 -17.37 6.82 -2.05
CA LEU A 242 -16.19 7.30 -2.78
C LEU A 242 -16.42 7.38 -4.30
N GLY A 243 -17.64 7.10 -4.75
CA GLY A 243 -18.07 7.35 -6.12
C GLY A 243 -17.93 6.15 -7.06
N ALA A 244 -17.85 4.92 -6.56
CA ALA A 244 -17.99 3.75 -7.42
C ALA A 244 -19.40 3.75 -8.06
N HIS A 245 -19.46 3.60 -9.40
CA HIS A 245 -20.74 3.55 -10.13
C HIS A 245 -21.50 2.24 -9.88
N ALA A 246 -20.77 1.20 -9.49
CA ALA A 246 -21.36 -0.06 -9.07
C ALA A 246 -20.48 -0.75 -8.04
N VAL A 247 -21.13 -1.31 -7.03
CA VAL A 247 -20.51 -2.17 -6.04
C VAL A 247 -20.93 -3.60 -6.33
N LEU A 248 -19.95 -4.44 -6.68
CA LEU A 248 -20.14 -5.80 -7.14
C LEU A 248 -19.66 -6.81 -6.09
N SER A 249 -20.13 -8.04 -6.17
CA SER A 249 -19.64 -9.13 -5.32
C SER A 249 -18.13 -9.35 -5.50
N SER A 250 -17.43 -9.66 -4.42
CA SER A 250 -16.03 -10.12 -4.48
C SER A 250 -15.89 -11.64 -4.67
N SER A 251 -17.00 -12.38 -4.75
CA SER A 251 -17.04 -13.80 -5.07
C SER A 251 -16.74 -14.00 -6.57
N PRO A 252 -15.78 -14.85 -6.97
CA PRO A 252 -15.37 -14.97 -8.36
C PRO A 252 -16.50 -15.26 -9.34
N ASP A 253 -17.31 -16.27 -9.04
CA ASP A 253 -18.37 -16.71 -9.97
C ASP A 253 -19.52 -15.69 -10.04
N GLU A 254 -19.89 -15.10 -8.91
CA GLU A 254 -20.88 -14.01 -8.88
C GLU A 254 -20.39 -12.78 -9.62
N LEU A 255 -19.11 -12.41 -9.43
CA LEU A 255 -18.50 -11.26 -10.10
C LEU A 255 -18.50 -11.42 -11.63
N VAL A 256 -18.15 -12.61 -12.14
CA VAL A 256 -18.25 -12.91 -13.58
C VAL A 256 -19.67 -12.70 -14.10
N MET A 257 -20.67 -13.21 -13.40
CA MET A 257 -22.08 -13.09 -13.79
C MET A 257 -22.59 -11.65 -13.70
N GLU A 258 -22.16 -10.89 -12.68
CA GLU A 258 -22.57 -9.50 -12.53
C GLU A 258 -21.96 -8.61 -13.63
N ILE A 259 -20.69 -8.81 -13.97
CA ILE A 259 -20.04 -8.07 -15.06
C ILE A 259 -20.63 -8.46 -16.41
N ALA A 260 -20.87 -9.76 -16.65
CA ALA A 260 -21.51 -10.24 -17.87
C ALA A 260 -22.85 -9.53 -18.15
N ARG A 261 -23.69 -9.42 -17.11
CA ARG A 261 -24.99 -8.71 -17.22
C ARG A 261 -24.81 -7.22 -17.54
N ARG A 262 -23.77 -6.57 -16.98
CA ARG A 262 -23.52 -5.14 -17.21
C ARG A 262 -23.04 -4.84 -18.62
N VAL A 263 -22.18 -5.68 -19.18
CA VAL A 263 -21.66 -5.52 -20.53
C VAL A 263 -22.53 -6.19 -21.60
N GLY A 264 -23.65 -6.81 -21.23
CA GLY A 264 -24.52 -7.52 -22.16
C GLY A 264 -23.91 -8.78 -22.77
N ALA A 265 -22.88 -9.35 -22.13
CA ALA A 265 -22.16 -10.53 -22.60
C ALA A 265 -22.71 -11.82 -21.97
N ARG A 266 -22.44 -12.94 -22.66
CA ARG A 266 -22.64 -14.28 -22.08
C ARG A 266 -21.29 -14.86 -21.67
N PRO A 267 -21.14 -15.34 -20.41
CA PRO A 267 -19.93 -16.03 -20.01
C PRO A 267 -19.69 -17.26 -20.89
N LEU A 268 -18.45 -17.44 -21.26
CA LEU A 268 -17.99 -18.68 -21.90
C LEU A 268 -17.67 -19.68 -20.79
N GLU A 269 -18.29 -20.86 -20.84
CA GLU A 269 -18.16 -21.86 -19.79
C GLU A 269 -17.24 -23.01 -20.23
N PRO A 270 -16.04 -23.14 -19.62
CA PRO A 270 -15.22 -24.32 -19.80
C PRO A 270 -15.80 -25.54 -19.07
N TRP A 271 -15.23 -26.73 -19.26
CA TRP A 271 -15.66 -27.97 -18.59
C TRP A 271 -15.67 -27.86 -17.05
N SER A 272 -14.83 -26.98 -16.48
CA SER A 272 -14.81 -26.68 -15.04
C SER A 272 -16.00 -25.81 -14.58
N LYS A 273 -16.84 -25.32 -15.49
CA LYS A 273 -17.95 -24.39 -15.27
C LYS A 273 -17.57 -23.04 -14.64
N ARG A 274 -16.27 -22.72 -14.56
CA ARG A 274 -15.79 -21.41 -14.11
C ARG A 274 -15.78 -20.45 -15.30
N GLY A 275 -16.82 -19.67 -15.43
CA GLY A 275 -17.04 -18.77 -16.55
C GLY A 275 -15.90 -17.75 -16.75
N TRP A 276 -15.77 -17.24 -17.99
CA TRP A 276 -14.89 -16.14 -18.33
C TRP A 276 -15.54 -15.28 -19.42
N LEU A 277 -15.04 -14.06 -19.62
CA LEU A 277 -15.58 -13.07 -20.54
C LEU A 277 -14.53 -12.69 -21.59
N GLN A 278 -14.98 -12.38 -22.81
CA GLN A 278 -14.17 -11.71 -23.83
C GLN A 278 -14.35 -10.18 -23.76
N ASP A 279 -15.56 -9.76 -23.42
CA ASP A 279 -15.93 -8.37 -23.24
C ASP A 279 -16.14 -8.10 -21.74
N GLY A 280 -15.28 -7.30 -21.15
CA GLY A 280 -15.30 -6.97 -19.72
C GLY A 280 -14.69 -5.59 -19.47
N PRO A 281 -14.24 -5.29 -18.24
CA PRO A 281 -13.54 -4.04 -17.99
C PRO A 281 -12.22 -3.98 -18.74
N ALA A 282 -11.86 -2.79 -19.23
CA ALA A 282 -10.60 -2.58 -19.96
C ALA A 282 -9.39 -2.69 -19.04
N VAL A 283 -9.52 -2.24 -17.80
CA VAL A 283 -8.48 -2.30 -16.77
C VAL A 283 -9.06 -2.88 -15.48
N VAL A 284 -8.31 -3.78 -14.86
CA VAL A 284 -8.56 -4.22 -13.49
C VAL A 284 -7.41 -3.78 -12.60
N TYR A 285 -7.71 -3.05 -11.53
CA TYR A 285 -6.77 -2.67 -10.48
C TYR A 285 -6.93 -3.66 -9.31
N ASP A 286 -6.10 -4.70 -9.28
CA ASP A 286 -6.10 -5.70 -8.20
C ASP A 286 -5.21 -5.23 -7.05
N THR A 287 -5.83 -4.78 -5.96
CA THR A 287 -5.14 -4.32 -4.75
C THR A 287 -4.91 -5.42 -3.71
N ILE A 288 -5.19 -6.67 -4.07
CA ILE A 288 -5.03 -7.85 -3.21
C ILE A 288 -3.87 -8.71 -3.70
N GLY A 289 -3.81 -9.04 -5.01
CA GLY A 289 -2.77 -9.83 -5.64
C GLY A 289 -2.77 -11.31 -5.22
N SER A 290 -3.91 -11.84 -4.78
CA SER A 290 -4.03 -13.27 -4.42
C SER A 290 -4.22 -14.15 -5.66
N THR A 291 -3.94 -15.45 -5.53
CA THR A 291 -4.25 -16.44 -6.58
C THR A 291 -5.66 -16.27 -7.13
N GLN A 292 -6.63 -16.12 -6.23
CA GLN A 292 -8.04 -15.99 -6.59
C GLN A 292 -8.34 -14.69 -7.35
N THR A 293 -7.83 -13.55 -6.87
CA THR A 293 -8.13 -12.26 -7.51
C THR A 293 -7.41 -12.10 -8.84
N VAL A 294 -6.16 -12.54 -8.94
CA VAL A 294 -5.40 -12.54 -10.20
C VAL A 294 -6.12 -13.42 -11.25
N GLU A 295 -6.42 -14.68 -10.92
CA GLU A 295 -7.12 -15.59 -11.85
C GLU A 295 -8.48 -15.04 -12.27
N THR A 296 -9.26 -14.51 -11.31
CA THR A 296 -10.56 -13.92 -11.61
C THR A 296 -10.42 -12.71 -12.51
N SER A 297 -9.47 -11.81 -12.24
CA SER A 297 -9.20 -10.63 -13.08
C SER A 297 -8.86 -11.01 -14.52
N LEU A 298 -8.01 -12.03 -14.72
CA LEU A 298 -7.70 -12.53 -16.07
C LEU A 298 -8.94 -13.06 -16.81
N ARG A 299 -9.87 -13.67 -16.08
CA ARG A 299 -11.15 -14.16 -16.66
C ARG A 299 -12.10 -13.02 -17.03
N LEU A 300 -12.07 -11.92 -16.30
CA LEU A 300 -13.01 -10.80 -16.44
C LEU A 300 -12.60 -9.77 -17.47
N LEU A 301 -11.30 -9.51 -17.63
CA LEU A 301 -10.77 -8.47 -18.52
C LEU A 301 -11.28 -8.61 -19.94
N ALA A 302 -11.52 -7.49 -20.60
CA ALA A 302 -11.70 -7.45 -22.04
C ALA A 302 -10.47 -7.98 -22.78
N THR A 303 -10.63 -8.47 -23.99
CA THR A 303 -9.51 -8.83 -24.87
C THR A 303 -8.58 -7.62 -25.07
N GLY A 304 -7.26 -7.81 -24.95
CA GLY A 304 -6.26 -6.74 -24.95
C GLY A 304 -6.21 -5.89 -23.68
N GLY A 305 -7.01 -6.22 -22.67
CA GLY A 305 -7.11 -5.47 -21.41
C GLY A 305 -5.86 -5.55 -20.51
N THR A 306 -5.86 -4.78 -19.45
CA THR A 306 -4.70 -4.64 -18.54
C THR A 306 -5.08 -4.96 -17.10
N LEU A 307 -4.30 -5.84 -16.47
CA LEU A 307 -4.32 -6.09 -15.03
C LEU A 307 -3.19 -5.33 -14.35
N ILE A 308 -3.52 -4.43 -13.44
CA ILE A 308 -2.56 -3.81 -12.52
C ILE A 308 -2.61 -4.56 -11.19
N VAL A 309 -1.46 -5.04 -10.73
CA VAL A 309 -1.33 -5.75 -9.45
C VAL A 309 -0.54 -4.87 -8.48
N SER A 310 -1.21 -4.29 -7.49
CA SER A 310 -0.60 -3.50 -6.41
C SER A 310 -0.67 -4.22 -5.04
N GLY A 311 -1.44 -5.28 -4.94
CA GLY A 311 -1.43 -6.15 -3.77
C GLY A 311 -0.26 -7.13 -3.77
N VAL A 312 0.23 -7.49 -2.58
CA VAL A 312 1.39 -8.40 -2.41
C VAL A 312 0.95 -9.64 -1.62
N GLU A 313 0.09 -10.44 -2.20
CA GLU A 313 -0.17 -11.79 -1.70
C GLU A 313 0.32 -12.77 -2.77
N PRO A 314 1.45 -13.49 -2.55
CA PRO A 314 2.07 -14.28 -3.59
C PRO A 314 1.08 -15.29 -4.16
N PRO A 315 0.76 -15.24 -5.46
CA PRO A 315 -0.13 -16.21 -6.06
C PRO A 315 0.53 -17.59 -6.08
N LYS A 316 -0.26 -18.61 -5.80
CA LYS A 316 0.12 -20.00 -6.00
C LYS A 316 -0.12 -20.38 -7.47
N ARG A 317 -0.29 -21.66 -7.76
CA ARG A 317 -0.70 -22.11 -9.09
C ARG A 317 -2.11 -21.59 -9.42
N PHE A 318 -2.29 -21.03 -10.62
CA PHE A 318 -3.56 -20.52 -11.13
C PHE A 318 -3.66 -20.77 -12.64
N GLU A 319 -4.86 -20.70 -13.16
CA GLU A 319 -5.13 -20.87 -14.58
C GLU A 319 -4.89 -19.56 -15.33
N TRP A 320 -3.88 -19.52 -16.17
CA TRP A 320 -3.44 -18.31 -16.89
C TRP A 320 -3.75 -18.29 -18.39
N THR A 321 -4.40 -19.34 -18.92
CA THR A 321 -4.79 -19.40 -20.34
C THR A 321 -5.49 -18.14 -20.83
N PRO A 322 -6.38 -17.46 -20.04
CA PRO A 322 -6.96 -16.18 -20.47
C PRO A 322 -5.92 -15.07 -20.75
N LEU A 323 -4.78 -15.05 -20.03
CA LEU A 323 -3.68 -14.12 -20.31
C LEU A 323 -3.15 -14.32 -21.73
N TYR A 324 -2.87 -15.56 -22.09
CA TYR A 324 -2.39 -15.92 -23.43
C TYR A 324 -3.46 -15.67 -24.49
N PHE A 325 -4.66 -16.21 -24.31
CA PHE A 325 -5.71 -16.20 -25.32
C PHE A 325 -6.25 -14.79 -25.64
N LYS A 326 -6.37 -13.94 -24.62
CA LYS A 326 -6.88 -12.57 -24.76
C LYS A 326 -5.79 -11.52 -24.96
N GLU A 327 -4.53 -11.92 -25.10
CA GLU A 327 -3.36 -11.03 -25.24
C GLU A 327 -3.33 -9.93 -24.17
N LEU A 328 -3.55 -10.32 -22.89
CA LEU A 328 -3.63 -9.39 -21.77
C LEU A 328 -2.26 -8.85 -21.37
N ARG A 329 -2.24 -7.66 -20.79
CA ARG A 329 -1.08 -7.09 -20.12
C ARG A 329 -1.22 -7.25 -18.61
N VAL A 330 -0.17 -7.69 -17.93
CA VAL A 330 -0.11 -7.76 -16.46
C VAL A 330 1.06 -6.92 -15.98
N ILE A 331 0.78 -5.92 -15.18
CA ILE A 331 1.76 -4.93 -14.71
C ILE A 331 1.76 -4.90 -13.19
N GLY A 332 2.94 -5.10 -12.57
CA GLY A 332 3.14 -4.89 -11.14
C GLY A 332 3.27 -3.41 -10.82
N SER A 333 2.63 -2.96 -9.76
CA SER A 333 2.74 -1.59 -9.24
C SER A 333 3.21 -1.63 -7.80
N ASN A 334 4.47 -1.16 -7.57
CA ASN A 334 5.11 -1.17 -6.25
C ASN A 334 5.66 0.20 -5.90
N GLY A 335 4.89 1.02 -5.26
CA GLY A 335 5.31 2.33 -4.80
C GLY A 335 5.11 3.45 -5.83
N PHE A 336 5.79 4.56 -5.64
CA PHE A 336 5.54 5.80 -6.36
C PHE A 336 6.83 6.64 -6.51
N GLY A 337 6.75 7.65 -7.33
CA GLY A 337 7.84 8.60 -7.56
C GLY A 337 7.31 9.89 -8.19
N ILE A 338 7.97 10.38 -9.24
CA ILE A 338 7.45 11.43 -10.08
C ILE A 338 6.43 10.83 -11.03
N GLU A 339 5.22 11.37 -11.02
CA GLU A 339 4.11 10.95 -11.89
C GLU A 339 3.70 12.13 -12.77
N GLU A 340 3.26 11.83 -13.99
CA GLU A 340 2.70 12.83 -14.89
C GLU A 340 1.16 12.77 -14.83
N VAL A 341 0.54 13.84 -14.36
CA VAL A 341 -0.92 13.97 -14.25
C VAL A 341 -1.35 15.24 -14.97
N GLY A 342 -2.20 15.10 -15.99
CA GLY A 342 -2.68 16.25 -16.75
C GLY A 342 -1.57 17.05 -17.43
N GLY A 343 -0.47 16.41 -17.83
CA GLY A 343 0.70 17.08 -18.44
C GLY A 343 1.65 17.74 -17.43
N VAL A 344 1.41 17.59 -16.13
CA VAL A 344 2.29 18.10 -15.06
C VAL A 344 3.04 16.95 -14.41
N ALA A 345 4.38 16.99 -14.47
CA ALA A 345 5.26 16.01 -13.84
C ALA A 345 5.74 16.54 -12.48
N LYS A 346 5.34 15.90 -11.39
CA LYS A 346 5.82 16.16 -10.03
C LYS A 346 5.67 14.93 -9.14
N HIS A 347 6.19 15.00 -7.92
CA HIS A 347 6.12 13.87 -7.00
C HIS A 347 4.65 13.55 -6.67
N ALA A 348 4.34 12.24 -6.56
CA ALA A 348 2.97 11.78 -6.32
C ALA A 348 2.32 12.38 -5.06
N MET A 349 3.10 12.65 -4.01
CA MET A 349 2.62 13.31 -2.79
C MET A 349 2.24 14.77 -3.01
N GLU A 350 2.95 15.49 -3.89
CA GLU A 350 2.61 16.87 -4.24
C GLU A 350 1.31 16.91 -5.06
N HIS A 351 1.14 15.98 -6.00
CA HIS A 351 -0.15 15.81 -6.68
C HIS A 351 -1.29 15.56 -5.69
N TYR A 352 -1.05 14.74 -4.67
CA TYR A 352 -2.07 14.47 -3.66
C TYR A 352 -2.49 15.74 -2.91
N PHE A 353 -1.55 16.60 -2.55
CA PHE A 353 -1.90 17.88 -1.91
C PHE A 353 -2.69 18.79 -2.83
N ASP A 354 -2.39 18.84 -4.13
CA ASP A 354 -3.21 19.59 -5.10
C ASP A 354 -4.64 19.01 -5.18
N PHE A 355 -4.77 17.67 -5.16
CA PHE A 355 -6.09 17.04 -5.19
C PHE A 355 -6.91 17.40 -3.95
N ILE A 356 -6.30 17.43 -2.75
CA ILE A 356 -6.98 17.89 -1.53
C ILE A 356 -7.46 19.33 -1.70
N SER A 357 -6.61 20.21 -2.19
CA SER A 357 -6.98 21.61 -2.45
C SER A 357 -8.11 21.74 -3.50
N ALA A 358 -8.25 20.77 -4.40
CA ALA A 358 -9.35 20.65 -5.36
C ALA A 358 -10.57 19.88 -4.82
N GLY A 359 -10.62 19.58 -3.51
CA GLY A 359 -11.77 18.95 -2.86
C GLY A 359 -11.72 17.42 -2.79
N PHE A 360 -10.58 16.78 -3.10
CA PHE A 360 -10.43 15.35 -2.91
C PHE A 360 -10.39 15.01 -1.41
N ASP A 361 -11.27 14.12 -0.96
CA ASP A 361 -11.32 13.67 0.42
C ASP A 361 -11.32 12.13 0.51
N LEU A 362 -10.29 11.58 1.10
CA LEU A 362 -10.17 10.16 1.41
C LEU A 362 -10.20 9.87 2.93
N THR A 363 -10.36 10.88 3.78
CA THR A 363 -10.37 10.72 5.24
C THR A 363 -11.39 9.70 5.77
N PRO A 364 -12.55 9.44 5.10
CA PRO A 364 -13.48 8.40 5.53
C PRO A 364 -12.91 6.98 5.59
N VAL A 365 -11.73 6.72 4.99
CA VAL A 365 -11.06 5.42 5.12
C VAL A 365 -10.38 5.23 6.47
N ILE A 366 -10.13 6.31 7.23
CA ILE A 366 -9.53 6.24 8.58
C ILE A 366 -10.61 5.78 9.55
N THR A 367 -10.56 4.52 9.94
CA THR A 367 -11.62 3.90 10.74
C THR A 367 -11.26 3.73 12.20
N HIS A 368 -9.97 3.65 12.53
CA HIS A 368 -9.52 3.39 13.90
C HIS A 368 -8.23 4.14 14.20
N ARG A 369 -8.08 4.54 15.46
CA ARG A 369 -6.88 5.16 16.01
C ARG A 369 -6.52 4.48 17.32
N PHE A 370 -5.23 4.27 17.55
CA PHE A 370 -4.72 3.65 18.78
C PHE A 370 -3.46 4.39 19.24
N PRO A 371 -3.28 4.60 20.53
CA PRO A 371 -1.96 4.92 21.07
C PRO A 371 -0.94 3.87 20.65
N LEU A 372 0.31 4.28 20.42
CA LEU A 372 1.38 3.36 19.99
C LEU A 372 1.54 2.17 20.96
N GLU A 373 1.30 2.39 22.26
CA GLU A 373 1.33 1.34 23.27
C GLU A 373 0.29 0.23 23.05
N ARG A 374 -0.80 0.56 22.37
CA ARG A 374 -1.86 -0.40 22.01
C ARG A 374 -1.70 -0.98 20.61
N TRP A 375 -0.47 -0.95 20.06
CA TRP A 375 -0.15 -1.47 18.74
C TRP A 375 -0.66 -2.90 18.48
N GLY A 376 -0.60 -3.76 19.53
CA GLY A 376 -1.08 -5.13 19.43
C GLY A 376 -2.59 -5.21 19.15
N GLU A 377 -3.39 -4.31 19.74
CA GLU A 377 -4.83 -4.21 19.46
C GLU A 377 -5.06 -3.67 18.06
N ALA A 378 -4.29 -2.67 17.62
CA ALA A 378 -4.35 -2.13 16.27
C ALA A 378 -4.11 -3.23 15.22
N VAL A 379 -3.05 -4.03 15.38
CA VAL A 379 -2.74 -5.16 14.49
C VAL A 379 -3.88 -6.19 14.47
N LEU A 380 -4.40 -6.58 15.64
CA LEU A 380 -5.52 -7.52 15.73
C LEU A 380 -6.80 -6.95 15.12
N THR A 381 -7.01 -5.64 15.18
CA THR A 381 -8.14 -4.94 14.55
C THR A 381 -8.05 -5.06 13.03
N VAL A 382 -6.87 -4.81 12.43
CA VAL A 382 -6.63 -5.00 10.99
C VAL A 382 -6.78 -6.47 10.59
N LYS A 383 -6.22 -7.41 11.35
CA LYS A 383 -6.34 -8.85 11.07
C LYS A 383 -7.78 -9.34 11.07
N ASN A 384 -8.61 -8.78 11.93
CA ASN A 384 -10.03 -9.10 12.04
C ASN A 384 -10.92 -8.11 11.30
N ALA A 385 -10.41 -7.47 10.25
CA ALA A 385 -11.08 -6.40 9.52
C ALA A 385 -12.48 -6.75 8.97
N ARG A 386 -12.80 -8.05 8.80
CA ARG A 386 -14.18 -8.50 8.49
C ARG A 386 -15.15 -8.19 9.62
N ARG A 387 -14.69 -8.30 10.87
CA ARG A 387 -15.54 -8.10 12.07
C ARG A 387 -15.47 -6.67 12.56
N THR A 388 -14.30 -6.05 12.49
CA THR A 388 -14.04 -4.71 13.03
C THR A 388 -14.41 -3.58 12.06
N GLY A 389 -14.54 -3.87 10.77
CA GLY A 389 -14.72 -2.86 9.73
C GLY A 389 -13.43 -2.07 9.41
N ALA A 390 -12.29 -2.44 9.97
CA ALA A 390 -11.05 -1.69 9.81
C ALA A 390 -10.62 -1.54 8.34
N VAL A 391 -10.33 -0.31 7.92
CA VAL A 391 -9.72 0.02 6.62
C VAL A 391 -8.34 0.60 6.84
N LYS A 392 -8.23 1.87 7.23
CA LYS A 392 -6.98 2.48 7.68
C LYS A 392 -7.00 2.61 9.20
N VAL A 393 -5.92 2.14 9.81
CA VAL A 393 -5.69 2.24 11.25
C VAL A 393 -4.46 3.11 11.48
N LEU A 394 -4.57 4.09 12.37
CA LEU A 394 -3.48 4.98 12.76
C LEU A 394 -2.94 4.59 14.14
N LEU A 395 -1.63 4.72 14.30
CA LEU A 395 -0.93 4.70 15.57
C LEU A 395 -0.52 6.14 15.94
N GLU A 396 -0.79 6.51 17.18
CA GLU A 396 -0.48 7.83 17.74
C GLU A 396 0.57 7.61 18.85
N PRO A 397 1.84 8.01 18.63
CA PRO A 397 2.82 7.99 19.71
C PRO A 397 2.36 8.91 20.83
N SER A 398 2.50 8.47 22.08
CA SER A 398 2.16 9.30 23.25
C SER A 398 3.10 10.49 23.31
N ARG A 399 2.56 11.66 23.56
CA ARG A 399 3.31 12.89 23.81
C ARG A 399 3.87 12.92 25.21
#